data_4a4bd1c0c6da82fe4ac500ecce91f9db
#
_entry.id   4a4bd1c0c6da82fe4ac500ecce91f9db
#
_cell.length_a   1.000
_cell.length_b   1.000
_cell.length_c   1.000
_cell.angle_alpha   90.00
_cell.angle_beta   90.00
_cell.angle_gamma   90.00
#
_symmetry.space_group_name_H-M   'P 1'
#
loop_
_entity.id
_entity.type
_entity.pdbx_description
1 polymer ?
#
loop_
_entity_poly.entity_id
_entity_poly.type
_entity_poly.pdbx_seq_one_letter_code
_entity_poly.pdbx_strand_id
1 'polypeptide(L)'
;MKLTTVKEIYRNREQYLDKEITVGGWVRSVRDSKAFGFIVLHDGSFFETLQIVYHDNMENFAEVSKLNVGAAIIVKGTLVATPQAKQPFEIQATEISVEGASAPDYPLQKKRHSLEYLRTMTHLRPRTNTFQAVFRVRSLCAYAIHKFFQERGFVYVHTPLITGSDCEGAGEMFQVTTLDPKNIPLTEDGSVDYSQDFFGKETNLTVSGQLNGETYAQAFRNIYTFGPTFRAENSNTTRHAAEVWMIEPECAFADLQDAMELAEAMLKYVIRYVFENAPEEMNFFNSFIDKGLLDRLNHVLNSEFAHVTYTEAVEILEKNNDKFDYKVFWGCDLQTEHERYLTEQVYKRPVFVTDYPKEIKAFYMKLNEDGKTVAAMDCLVPGIGEIIGGSQREDDYDKLRTRMDELGLKPEDYDFYLDLRKYGSTRHSGFGLGFERCVMYLTGMGNIRDVIPFPRTVKNCDL
;
A
#
# COMPACT_ATOMS: atom_id res chain seq x y z
N MET A 1 13.13 33.07 5.82
CA MET A 1 12.17 33.50 4.77
C MET A 1 10.93 32.63 4.89
N LYS A 2 9.73 33.21 4.94
CA LYS A 2 8.48 32.44 4.96
C LYS A 2 8.01 32.27 3.52
N LEU A 3 7.95 31.01 3.04
CA LEU A 3 7.41 30.68 1.73
C LEU A 3 5.93 30.32 1.85
N THR A 4 5.11 30.83 0.93
CA THR A 4 3.71 30.42 0.79
C THR A 4 3.66 29.19 -0.11
N THR A 5 2.95 28.14 0.31
CA THR A 5 2.83 26.91 -0.49
C THR A 5 1.77 27.06 -1.59
N VAL A 6 1.94 26.32 -2.68
CA VAL A 6 0.94 26.24 -3.75
C VAL A 6 -0.41 25.78 -3.21
N LYS A 7 -0.39 24.82 -2.27
CA LYS A 7 -1.61 24.34 -1.59
C LYS A 7 -2.36 25.46 -0.85
N GLU A 8 -1.64 26.29 -0.10
CA GLU A 8 -2.24 27.44 0.61
C GLU A 8 -2.89 28.41 -0.37
N ILE A 9 -2.23 28.72 -1.49
CA ILE A 9 -2.76 29.62 -2.52
C ILE A 9 -4.07 29.07 -3.10
N TYR A 10 -4.11 27.79 -3.50
CA TYR A 10 -5.31 27.16 -4.06
C TYR A 10 -6.45 27.07 -3.06
N ARG A 11 -6.18 26.78 -1.80
CA ARG A 11 -7.20 26.63 -0.75
C ARG A 11 -7.71 27.95 -0.19
N ASN A 12 -6.90 29.00 -0.21
CA ASN A 12 -7.19 30.28 0.42
C ASN A 12 -6.91 31.48 -0.50
N ARG A 13 -7.16 31.33 -1.80
CA ARG A 13 -6.77 32.31 -2.84
C ARG A 13 -7.17 33.76 -2.50
N GLU A 14 -8.35 33.95 -1.92
CA GLU A 14 -8.87 35.30 -1.55
C GLU A 14 -7.96 36.03 -0.55
N GLN A 15 -7.19 35.31 0.24
CA GLN A 15 -6.23 35.89 1.17
C GLN A 15 -4.95 36.39 0.49
N TYR A 16 -4.65 35.87 -0.70
CA TYR A 16 -3.39 36.10 -1.42
C TYR A 16 -3.56 36.94 -2.69
N LEU A 17 -4.76 37.04 -3.28
CA LEU A 17 -5.01 37.86 -4.47
C LEU A 17 -4.61 39.30 -4.24
N ASP A 18 -3.96 39.87 -5.26
CA ASP A 18 -3.45 41.25 -5.30
C ASP A 18 -2.42 41.58 -4.21
N LYS A 19 -1.82 40.55 -3.60
CA LYS A 19 -0.75 40.69 -2.62
C LYS A 19 0.57 40.14 -3.15
N GLU A 20 1.64 40.74 -2.66
CA GLU A 20 2.99 40.20 -2.87
C GLU A 20 3.20 38.96 -1.99
N ILE A 21 3.62 37.87 -2.59
CA ILE A 21 3.92 36.59 -1.94
C ILE A 21 5.26 36.05 -2.42
N THR A 22 5.86 35.17 -1.65
CA THR A 22 7.07 34.45 -2.01
C THR A 22 6.81 32.96 -2.02
N VAL A 23 7.14 32.29 -3.12
CA VAL A 23 6.98 30.84 -3.31
C VAL A 23 8.32 30.23 -3.70
N GLY A 24 8.53 28.96 -3.35
CA GLY A 24 9.69 28.20 -3.79
C GLY A 24 9.24 26.91 -4.47
N GLY A 25 9.98 26.44 -5.46
CA GLY A 25 9.65 25.19 -6.12
C GLY A 25 10.58 24.87 -7.29
N TRP A 26 10.17 23.87 -8.06
CA TRP A 26 10.93 23.37 -9.21
C TRP A 26 10.24 23.71 -10.52
N VAL A 27 11.05 24.01 -11.51
CA VAL A 27 10.59 24.34 -12.87
C VAL A 27 10.10 23.07 -13.56
N ARG A 28 8.84 23.06 -14.00
CA ARG A 28 8.24 22.01 -14.84
C ARG A 28 8.34 22.32 -16.33
N SER A 29 8.22 23.59 -16.69
CA SER A 29 8.43 24.07 -18.05
C SER A 29 8.72 25.55 -18.06
N VAL A 30 9.46 25.99 -19.08
CA VAL A 30 9.69 27.40 -19.40
C VAL A 30 9.22 27.62 -20.81
N ARG A 31 8.54 28.75 -21.06
CA ARG A 31 8.23 29.27 -22.39
C ARG A 31 8.67 30.72 -22.43
N ASP A 32 9.66 30.98 -23.23
CA ASP A 32 10.18 32.33 -23.44
C ASP A 32 9.51 33.02 -24.64
N SER A 33 9.29 34.31 -24.53
CA SER A 33 8.78 35.19 -25.58
C SER A 33 9.50 36.51 -25.42
N LYS A 34 10.29 36.90 -26.33
CA LYS A 34 11.27 38.04 -26.39
C LYS A 34 11.24 39.05 -25.23
N ALA A 35 10.05 39.50 -24.78
CA ALA A 35 9.89 40.54 -23.75
C ALA A 35 9.35 39.98 -22.41
N PHE A 36 8.86 38.73 -22.39
CA PHE A 36 8.34 38.09 -21.19
C PHE A 36 8.35 36.56 -21.37
N GLY A 37 8.13 35.83 -20.31
CA GLY A 37 8.02 34.38 -20.37
C GLY A 37 7.15 33.81 -19.27
N PHE A 38 6.94 32.51 -19.37
CA PHE A 38 6.12 31.72 -18.42
C PHE A 38 6.92 30.57 -17.85
N ILE A 39 6.87 30.43 -16.54
CA ILE A 39 7.37 29.26 -15.84
C ILE A 39 6.18 28.53 -15.21
N VAL A 40 6.10 27.20 -15.39
CA VAL A 40 5.23 26.34 -14.62
C VAL A 40 6.01 25.83 -13.43
N LEU A 41 5.59 26.22 -12.22
CA LEU A 41 6.23 25.90 -10.96
C LEU A 41 5.45 24.80 -10.21
N HIS A 42 6.19 23.91 -9.59
CA HIS A 42 5.68 22.86 -8.74
C HIS A 42 6.47 22.83 -7.43
N ASP A 43 5.80 22.88 -6.29
CA ASP A 43 6.44 22.93 -4.97
C ASP A 43 6.27 21.65 -4.14
N GLY A 44 5.59 20.63 -4.69
CA GLY A 44 5.32 19.37 -4.00
C GLY A 44 4.19 19.42 -2.96
N SER A 45 3.66 20.59 -2.62
CA SER A 45 2.61 20.73 -1.60
C SER A 45 1.21 20.38 -2.12
N PHE A 46 1.00 20.51 -3.43
CA PHE A 46 -0.29 20.32 -4.07
C PHE A 46 -0.14 19.64 -5.44
N PHE A 47 -1.21 19.03 -5.94
CA PHE A 47 -1.18 18.35 -7.23
C PHE A 47 -1.10 19.34 -8.39
N GLU A 48 -1.87 20.43 -8.30
CA GLU A 48 -1.84 21.50 -9.31
C GLU A 48 -0.56 22.33 -9.24
N THR A 49 -0.19 22.90 -10.38
CA THR A 49 0.99 23.74 -10.55
C THR A 49 0.62 25.22 -10.48
N LEU A 50 1.65 26.06 -10.35
CA LEU A 50 1.51 27.52 -10.32
C LEU A 50 2.21 28.14 -11.53
N GLN A 51 1.52 29.02 -12.26
CA GLN A 51 2.11 29.78 -13.35
C GLN A 51 2.81 31.03 -12.83
N ILE A 52 4.04 31.25 -13.28
CA ILE A 52 4.83 32.42 -13.01
C ILE A 52 5.01 33.18 -14.34
N VAL A 53 4.77 34.48 -14.34
CA VAL A 53 5.06 35.35 -15.47
C VAL A 53 6.25 36.21 -15.10
N TYR A 54 7.27 36.26 -15.94
CA TYR A 54 8.46 37.11 -15.77
C TYR A 54 8.66 37.98 -16.98
N HIS A 55 9.25 39.16 -16.80
CA HIS A 55 9.43 40.20 -17.83
C HIS A 55 10.90 40.56 -18.01
N ASP A 56 11.22 41.16 -19.16
CA ASP A 56 12.58 41.53 -19.56
C ASP A 56 13.20 42.70 -18.75
N ASN A 57 12.38 43.35 -17.92
CA ASN A 57 12.85 44.36 -16.98
C ASN A 57 13.52 43.77 -15.71
N MET A 58 13.52 42.47 -15.57
CA MET A 58 14.22 41.80 -14.46
C MET A 58 15.72 41.78 -14.70
N GLU A 59 16.51 42.09 -13.67
CA GLU A 59 17.96 42.12 -13.73
C GLU A 59 18.60 40.85 -14.30
N ASN A 60 18.07 39.69 -13.89
CA ASN A 60 18.55 38.37 -14.31
C ASN A 60 17.68 37.71 -15.39
N PHE A 61 16.94 38.45 -16.19
CA PHE A 61 16.07 37.91 -17.23
C PHE A 61 16.81 36.93 -18.17
N ALA A 62 18.04 37.20 -18.54
CA ALA A 62 18.84 36.35 -19.42
C ALA A 62 19.15 34.95 -18.79
N GLU A 63 19.25 34.88 -17.46
CA GLU A 63 19.43 33.64 -16.71
C GLU A 63 18.10 32.90 -16.63
N VAL A 64 17.03 33.57 -16.21
CA VAL A 64 15.71 33.03 -16.03
C VAL A 64 15.12 32.46 -17.32
N SER A 65 15.31 33.14 -18.44
CA SER A 65 14.82 32.70 -19.77
C SER A 65 15.48 31.40 -20.27
N LYS A 66 16.64 31.04 -19.70
CA LYS A 66 17.42 29.84 -20.05
C LYS A 66 17.34 28.71 -19.01
N LEU A 67 16.46 28.85 -18.03
CA LEU A 67 16.29 27.80 -17.00
C LEU A 67 15.87 26.47 -17.61
N ASN A 68 16.54 25.42 -17.19
CA ASN A 68 16.15 24.04 -17.52
C ASN A 68 15.04 23.51 -16.61
N VAL A 69 14.27 22.54 -17.12
CA VAL A 69 13.34 21.76 -16.33
C VAL A 69 14.08 21.11 -15.15
N GLY A 70 13.47 21.16 -13.97
CA GLY A 70 14.07 20.64 -12.75
C GLY A 70 14.86 21.65 -11.92
N ALA A 71 15.12 22.86 -12.44
CA ALA A 71 15.78 23.92 -11.67
C ALA A 71 14.93 24.31 -10.44
N ALA A 72 15.59 24.55 -9.32
CA ALA A 72 14.97 25.05 -8.09
C ALA A 72 15.04 26.57 -8.05
N ILE A 73 13.89 27.20 -7.81
CA ILE A 73 13.81 28.69 -7.80
C ILE A 73 12.95 29.17 -6.62
N ILE A 74 13.23 30.40 -6.19
CA ILE A 74 12.38 31.20 -5.32
C ILE A 74 11.84 32.38 -6.11
N VAL A 75 10.53 32.56 -6.07
CA VAL A 75 9.84 33.62 -6.81
C VAL A 75 9.12 34.54 -5.84
N LYS A 76 9.36 35.84 -5.96
CA LYS A 76 8.63 36.90 -5.29
C LYS A 76 7.81 37.67 -6.34
N GLY A 77 6.55 37.92 -6.05
CA GLY A 77 5.68 38.63 -6.97
C GLY A 77 4.24 38.73 -6.48
N THR A 78 3.40 39.34 -7.28
CA THR A 78 1.99 39.58 -6.97
C THR A 78 1.12 38.48 -7.58
N LEU A 79 0.29 37.86 -6.77
CA LEU A 79 -0.72 36.90 -7.24
C LEU A 79 -1.87 37.67 -7.91
N VAL A 80 -2.15 37.37 -9.16
CA VAL A 80 -3.24 37.98 -9.93
C VAL A 80 -4.21 36.96 -10.46
N ALA A 81 -5.51 37.28 -10.44
CA ALA A 81 -6.54 36.43 -11.01
C ALA A 81 -6.46 36.41 -12.55
N THR A 82 -6.70 35.22 -13.13
CA THR A 82 -6.71 35.02 -14.59
C THR A 82 -7.97 34.32 -15.05
N PRO A 83 -9.17 34.96 -14.91
CA PRO A 83 -10.45 34.32 -15.12
C PRO A 83 -10.69 33.86 -16.56
N GLN A 84 -9.94 34.37 -17.53
CA GLN A 84 -10.02 34.00 -18.95
C GLN A 84 -8.98 32.93 -19.35
N ALA A 85 -8.09 32.54 -18.44
CA ALA A 85 -7.07 31.53 -18.69
C ALA A 85 -7.50 30.16 -18.14
N LYS A 86 -6.74 29.12 -18.52
CA LYS A 86 -6.96 27.75 -18.01
C LYS A 86 -6.72 27.66 -16.50
N GLN A 87 -5.67 28.34 -16.01
CA GLN A 87 -5.35 28.45 -14.59
C GLN A 87 -6.15 29.60 -13.96
N PRO A 88 -6.56 29.51 -12.68
CA PRO A 88 -7.38 30.53 -12.03
C PRO A 88 -6.62 31.82 -11.66
N PHE A 89 -5.30 31.72 -11.56
CA PHE A 89 -4.40 32.83 -11.15
C PHE A 89 -2.97 32.54 -11.62
N GLU A 90 -2.11 33.56 -11.52
CA GLU A 90 -0.68 33.48 -11.79
C GLU A 90 0.10 34.46 -10.90
N ILE A 91 1.38 34.26 -10.76
CA ILE A 91 2.27 35.23 -10.10
C ILE A 91 2.94 36.11 -11.17
N GLN A 92 2.75 37.43 -11.06
CA GLN A 92 3.54 38.41 -11.77
C GLN A 92 4.83 38.61 -10.98
N ALA A 93 5.91 37.99 -11.43
CA ALA A 93 7.18 37.99 -10.73
C ALA A 93 7.88 39.34 -10.76
N THR A 94 8.33 39.78 -9.59
CA THR A 94 9.22 40.94 -9.43
C THR A 94 10.67 40.52 -9.25
N GLU A 95 10.89 39.33 -8.67
CA GLU A 95 12.22 38.78 -8.44
C GLU A 95 12.15 37.24 -8.55
N ILE A 96 13.14 36.65 -9.22
CA ILE A 96 13.36 35.22 -9.29
C ILE A 96 14.81 34.92 -8.91
N SER A 97 14.99 34.12 -7.86
CA SER A 97 16.29 33.68 -7.40
C SER A 97 16.47 32.20 -7.78
N VAL A 98 17.58 31.87 -8.41
CA VAL A 98 17.93 30.50 -8.78
C VAL A 98 18.69 29.85 -7.62
N GLU A 99 18.04 28.92 -6.90
CA GLU A 99 18.64 28.19 -5.79
C GLU A 99 19.52 27.04 -6.29
N GLY A 100 19.10 26.37 -7.35
CA GLY A 100 19.83 25.30 -7.98
C GLY A 100 19.51 25.15 -9.45
N ALA A 101 20.53 25.26 -10.28
CA ALA A 101 20.40 25.03 -11.72
C ALA A 101 20.20 23.53 -12.00
N SER A 102 19.50 23.20 -13.07
CA SER A 102 19.35 21.84 -13.56
C SER A 102 20.25 21.59 -14.75
N ALA A 103 20.97 20.50 -14.74
CA ALA A 103 21.85 20.12 -15.85
C ALA A 103 21.05 19.84 -17.14
N PRO A 104 21.64 20.07 -18.32
CA PRO A 104 20.94 19.90 -19.60
C PRO A 104 20.50 18.45 -19.90
N ASP A 105 21.13 17.48 -19.28
CA ASP A 105 20.84 16.06 -19.41
C ASP A 105 19.77 15.55 -18.43
N TYR A 106 19.08 16.46 -17.72
CA TYR A 106 17.97 16.10 -16.82
C TYR A 106 16.96 15.19 -17.54
N PRO A 107 16.71 13.96 -17.02
CA PRO A 107 16.01 12.94 -17.80
C PRO A 107 14.50 13.17 -17.93
N LEU A 108 13.90 13.92 -16.99
CA LEU A 108 12.45 14.15 -16.96
C LEU A 108 12.05 15.40 -17.72
N GLN A 109 12.37 15.44 -19.01
CA GLN A 109 12.01 16.53 -19.92
C GLN A 109 10.49 16.56 -20.15
N LYS A 110 9.99 17.69 -20.72
CA LYS A 110 8.57 17.90 -21.03
C LYS A 110 8.08 16.94 -22.14
N LYS A 111 7.96 15.67 -21.81
CA LYS A 111 7.39 14.64 -22.67
C LYS A 111 6.73 13.54 -21.82
N ARG A 112 5.93 12.71 -22.43
CA ARG A 112 5.38 11.53 -21.73
C ARG A 112 6.48 10.48 -21.57
N HIS A 113 6.63 9.96 -20.35
CA HIS A 113 7.53 8.86 -20.01
C HIS A 113 6.72 7.61 -19.67
N SER A 114 7.22 6.45 -20.09
CA SER A 114 6.60 5.17 -19.69
C SER A 114 6.89 4.86 -18.21
N LEU A 115 6.03 4.06 -17.59
CA LEU A 115 6.24 3.63 -16.21
C LEU A 115 7.52 2.78 -16.09
N GLU A 116 7.81 1.95 -17.10
CA GLU A 116 9.03 1.13 -17.16
C GLU A 116 10.28 2.00 -17.13
N TYR A 117 10.30 3.07 -17.93
CA TYR A 117 11.41 4.03 -17.91
C TYR A 117 11.55 4.72 -16.55
N LEU A 118 10.44 5.15 -15.97
CA LEU A 118 10.46 5.82 -14.66
C LEU A 118 10.90 4.89 -13.51
N ARG A 119 10.72 3.57 -13.64
CA ARG A 119 11.26 2.59 -12.67
C ARG A 119 12.78 2.55 -12.66
N THR A 120 13.45 2.95 -13.74
CA THR A 120 14.92 3.02 -13.78
C THR A 120 15.50 4.20 -13.01
N MET A 121 14.65 5.11 -12.56
CA MET A 121 15.04 6.32 -11.81
C MET A 121 14.08 6.61 -10.66
N THR A 122 13.94 5.67 -9.74
CA THR A 122 13.00 5.75 -8.60
C THR A 122 13.21 7.00 -7.74
N HIS A 123 14.43 7.52 -7.67
CA HIS A 123 14.79 8.75 -6.94
C HIS A 123 14.31 10.05 -7.64
N LEU A 124 14.05 10.02 -8.95
CA LEU A 124 13.57 11.20 -9.69
C LEU A 124 12.09 11.12 -10.08
N ARG A 125 11.53 9.91 -10.24
CA ARG A 125 10.13 9.75 -10.65
C ARG A 125 9.11 10.45 -9.76
N PRO A 126 9.33 10.71 -8.46
CA PRO A 126 8.41 11.52 -7.65
C PRO A 126 8.19 12.95 -8.16
N ARG A 127 9.05 13.43 -9.02
CA ARG A 127 8.89 14.75 -9.66
C ARG A 127 7.86 14.77 -10.80
N THR A 128 7.33 13.62 -11.19
CA THR A 128 6.26 13.51 -12.21
C THR A 128 4.88 13.64 -11.61
N ASN A 129 3.88 14.05 -12.40
CA ASN A 129 2.49 14.15 -11.94
C ASN A 129 1.96 12.81 -11.45
N THR A 130 2.23 11.74 -12.18
CA THR A 130 1.76 10.39 -11.80
C THR A 130 2.24 10.00 -10.42
N PHE A 131 3.54 10.13 -10.14
CA PHE A 131 4.08 9.70 -8.86
C PHE A 131 3.87 10.71 -7.73
N GLN A 132 3.69 11.99 -8.04
CA GLN A 132 3.14 12.94 -7.07
C GLN A 132 1.77 12.50 -6.57
N ALA A 133 0.89 12.11 -7.48
CA ALA A 133 -0.44 11.63 -7.14
C ALA A 133 -0.39 10.30 -6.37
N VAL A 134 0.37 9.31 -6.86
CA VAL A 134 0.47 7.99 -6.23
C VAL A 134 0.97 8.09 -4.79
N PHE A 135 2.09 8.76 -4.55
CA PHE A 135 2.68 8.78 -3.22
C PHE A 135 1.96 9.72 -2.25
N ARG A 136 1.23 10.71 -2.74
CA ARG A 136 0.32 11.49 -1.92
C ARG A 136 -0.88 10.65 -1.46
N VAL A 137 -1.50 9.91 -2.37
CA VAL A 137 -2.59 8.99 -2.01
C VAL A 137 -2.09 7.89 -1.09
N ARG A 138 -0.90 7.31 -1.33
CA ARG A 138 -0.29 6.34 -0.41
C ARG A 138 -0.14 6.91 1.01
N SER A 139 0.34 8.15 1.14
CA SER A 139 0.49 8.83 2.43
C SER A 139 -0.86 9.03 3.12
N LEU A 140 -1.86 9.50 2.40
CA LEU A 140 -3.22 9.70 2.94
C LEU A 140 -3.89 8.38 3.32
N CYS A 141 -3.69 7.32 2.54
CA CYS A 141 -4.15 5.97 2.87
C CYS A 141 -3.59 5.50 4.21
N ALA A 142 -2.29 5.65 4.43
CA ALA A 142 -1.65 5.26 5.68
C ALA A 142 -2.25 6.02 6.87
N TYR A 143 -2.40 7.33 6.74
CA TYR A 143 -3.03 8.13 7.78
C TYR A 143 -4.50 7.74 8.02
N ALA A 144 -5.26 7.51 6.96
CA ALA A 144 -6.66 7.10 7.07
C ALA A 144 -6.82 5.78 7.83
N ILE A 145 -5.94 4.82 7.60
CA ILE A 145 -5.93 3.53 8.30
C ILE A 145 -5.63 3.72 9.78
N HIS A 146 -4.60 4.48 10.13
CA HIS A 146 -4.31 4.80 11.52
C HIS A 146 -5.48 5.52 12.19
N LYS A 147 -6.06 6.52 11.53
CA LYS A 147 -7.22 7.27 12.03
C LYS A 147 -8.42 6.35 12.27
N PHE A 148 -8.74 5.47 11.33
CA PHE A 148 -9.83 4.49 11.44
C PHE A 148 -9.71 3.64 12.71
N PHE A 149 -8.54 3.06 12.96
CA PHE A 149 -8.33 2.19 14.11
C PHE A 149 -8.23 2.98 15.42
N GLN A 150 -7.52 4.10 15.45
CA GLN A 150 -7.36 4.92 16.66
C GLN A 150 -8.70 5.48 17.14
N GLU A 151 -9.56 5.96 16.25
CA GLU A 151 -10.90 6.47 16.60
C GLU A 151 -11.83 5.37 17.13
N ARG A 152 -11.54 4.10 16.85
CA ARG A 152 -12.26 2.93 17.36
C ARG A 152 -11.64 2.34 18.64
N GLY A 153 -10.62 3.00 19.18
CA GLY A 153 -9.96 2.57 20.42
C GLY A 153 -9.02 1.39 20.27
N PHE A 154 -8.59 1.07 19.06
CA PHE A 154 -7.56 0.07 18.82
C PHE A 154 -6.19 0.56 19.25
N VAL A 155 -5.38 -0.33 19.78
CA VAL A 155 -3.98 -0.06 20.14
C VAL A 155 -3.06 -0.46 19.00
N TYR A 156 -2.24 0.47 18.54
CA TYR A 156 -1.18 0.19 17.57
C TYR A 156 -0.01 -0.52 18.26
N VAL A 157 0.37 -1.69 17.75
CA VAL A 157 1.43 -2.52 18.35
C VAL A 157 2.58 -2.70 17.36
N HIS A 158 3.80 -2.39 17.82
CA HIS A 158 5.01 -2.75 17.10
C HIS A 158 5.36 -4.22 17.37
N THR A 159 5.18 -5.07 16.38
CA THR A 159 5.64 -6.46 16.41
C THR A 159 7.03 -6.59 15.80
N PRO A 160 7.84 -7.59 16.21
CA PRO A 160 9.21 -7.73 15.74
C PRO A 160 9.29 -7.96 14.23
N LEU A 161 10.23 -7.29 13.57
CA LEU A 161 10.57 -7.56 12.17
C LEU A 161 11.56 -8.72 12.04
N ILE A 162 12.42 -8.92 13.04
CA ILE A 162 13.34 -10.06 13.13
C ILE A 162 12.70 -11.08 14.06
N THR A 163 12.49 -12.27 13.56
CA THR A 163 11.77 -13.33 14.30
C THR A 163 12.47 -14.67 14.20
N GLY A 164 12.28 -15.50 15.24
CA GLY A 164 12.66 -16.91 15.23
C GLY A 164 11.51 -17.85 14.88
N SER A 165 10.31 -17.33 14.60
CA SER A 165 9.12 -18.14 14.25
C SER A 165 8.59 -17.81 12.87
N ASP A 166 8.04 -18.81 12.18
CA ASP A 166 7.33 -18.63 10.89
C ASP A 166 5.82 -18.59 11.14
N CYS A 167 5.20 -17.44 10.87
CA CYS A 167 3.75 -17.26 11.04
C CYS A 167 2.93 -18.17 10.14
N GLU A 168 3.39 -18.44 8.94
CA GLU A 168 2.66 -19.26 7.95
C GLU A 168 3.05 -20.75 8.00
N GLY A 169 4.16 -21.08 8.66
CA GLY A 169 4.64 -22.46 8.85
C GLY A 169 5.30 -23.07 7.61
N ALA A 170 5.42 -22.36 6.51
CA ALA A 170 6.05 -22.81 5.26
C ALA A 170 6.50 -21.64 4.36
N GLY A 171 6.69 -20.45 4.93
CA GLY A 171 7.09 -19.25 4.18
C GLY A 171 8.55 -19.27 3.77
N GLU A 172 8.85 -18.80 2.56
CA GLU A 172 10.21 -18.46 2.17
C GLU A 172 10.61 -17.14 2.83
N MET A 173 11.46 -17.21 3.86
CA MET A 173 11.90 -16.07 4.63
C MET A 173 13.33 -15.66 4.32
N PHE A 174 13.58 -14.34 4.33
CA PHE A 174 14.95 -13.84 4.32
C PHE A 174 15.61 -14.11 5.66
N GLN A 175 16.78 -14.72 5.63
CA GLN A 175 17.57 -14.97 6.84
C GLN A 175 18.28 -13.70 7.31
N VAL A 176 18.29 -13.48 8.62
CA VAL A 176 19.04 -12.42 9.28
C VAL A 176 20.19 -13.04 10.03
N THR A 177 21.43 -12.76 9.63
CA THR A 177 22.62 -13.32 10.22
C THR A 177 23.79 -12.32 10.20
N THR A 178 24.68 -12.41 11.20
CA THR A 178 25.95 -11.71 11.23
C THR A 178 27.13 -12.66 10.99
N LEU A 179 26.87 -13.94 10.73
CA LEU A 179 27.90 -14.91 10.38
C LEU A 179 28.58 -14.55 9.06
N ASP A 180 29.90 -14.72 8.99
CA ASP A 180 30.65 -14.50 7.76
C ASP A 180 30.36 -15.63 6.74
N PRO A 181 29.76 -15.33 5.58
CA PRO A 181 29.45 -16.35 4.58
C PRO A 181 30.68 -17.07 4.01
N LYS A 182 31.90 -16.52 4.21
CA LYS A 182 33.13 -17.16 3.80
C LYS A 182 33.71 -18.11 4.86
N ASN A 183 33.23 -18.03 6.10
CA ASN A 183 33.71 -18.78 7.22
C ASN A 183 32.59 -19.11 8.21
N ILE A 184 31.61 -19.88 7.73
CA ILE A 184 30.45 -20.25 8.51
C ILE A 184 30.82 -21.30 9.55
N PRO A 185 30.56 -21.08 10.86
CA PRO A 185 30.77 -22.08 11.90
C PRO A 185 29.78 -23.23 11.72
N LEU A 186 30.27 -24.47 11.87
CA LEU A 186 29.46 -25.68 11.74
C LEU A 186 29.43 -26.46 13.04
N THR A 187 28.36 -27.14 13.32
CA THR A 187 28.16 -28.13 14.35
C THR A 187 28.84 -29.47 13.93
N GLU A 188 28.91 -30.43 14.84
CA GLU A 188 29.51 -31.75 14.56
C GLU A 188 28.80 -32.52 13.42
N ASP A 189 27.50 -32.29 13.22
CA ASP A 189 26.72 -32.91 12.14
C ASP A 189 26.79 -32.15 10.80
N GLY A 190 27.54 -31.06 10.74
CA GLY A 190 27.76 -30.26 9.55
C GLY A 190 26.69 -29.18 9.30
N SER A 191 25.73 -29.01 10.23
CA SER A 191 24.77 -27.91 10.19
C SER A 191 25.42 -26.59 10.60
N VAL A 192 24.76 -25.45 10.25
CA VAL A 192 25.22 -24.13 10.70
C VAL A 192 25.08 -24.00 12.21
N ASP A 193 26.14 -23.60 12.89
CA ASP A 193 26.14 -23.35 14.33
C ASP A 193 25.63 -21.92 14.63
N TYR A 194 24.32 -21.77 14.67
CA TYR A 194 23.68 -20.49 15.01
C TYR A 194 23.87 -20.04 16.46
N SER A 195 24.42 -20.90 17.35
CA SER A 195 24.74 -20.45 18.71
C SER A 195 25.85 -19.38 18.71
N GLN A 196 26.62 -19.29 17.64
CA GLN A 196 27.65 -18.28 17.42
C GLN A 196 27.12 -17.04 16.67
N ASP A 197 25.89 -17.03 16.23
CA ASP A 197 25.27 -15.87 15.57
C ASP A 197 24.78 -14.85 16.61
N PHE A 198 24.42 -13.64 16.15
CA PHE A 198 24.06 -12.50 17.00
C PHE A 198 22.97 -12.82 18.01
N PHE A 199 21.89 -13.50 17.57
CA PHE A 199 20.77 -13.86 18.44
C PHE A 199 20.90 -15.25 19.10
N GLY A 200 22.01 -15.96 18.87
CA GLY A 200 22.23 -17.30 19.40
C GLY A 200 21.30 -18.38 18.83
N LYS A 201 20.58 -18.10 17.79
CA LYS A 201 19.66 -18.99 17.06
C LYS A 201 19.42 -18.47 15.65
N GLU A 202 18.88 -19.32 14.79
CA GLU A 202 18.41 -18.90 13.47
C GLU A 202 17.30 -17.87 13.56
N THR A 203 17.43 -16.77 12.80
CA THR A 203 16.44 -15.70 12.75
C THR A 203 16.21 -15.25 11.31
N ASN A 204 15.01 -14.72 11.07
CA ASN A 204 14.55 -14.33 9.76
C ASN A 204 13.80 -12.99 9.82
N LEU A 205 13.61 -12.36 8.66
CA LEU A 205 12.65 -11.26 8.52
C LEU A 205 11.23 -11.82 8.50
N THR A 206 10.34 -11.18 9.23
CA THR A 206 8.96 -11.65 9.41
C THR A 206 8.14 -11.57 8.12
N VAL A 207 7.24 -12.53 7.95
CA VAL A 207 6.20 -12.52 6.90
C VAL A 207 4.88 -11.90 7.40
N SER A 208 4.70 -11.77 8.72
CA SER A 208 3.49 -11.24 9.36
C SER A 208 3.73 -10.91 10.83
N GLY A 209 3.06 -9.88 11.33
CA GLY A 209 3.04 -9.55 12.76
C GLY A 209 1.91 -10.23 13.54
N GLN A 210 1.12 -11.11 12.91
CA GLN A 210 -0.11 -11.66 13.48
C GLN A 210 0.09 -12.40 14.79
N LEU A 211 0.99 -13.39 14.83
CA LEU A 211 1.12 -14.24 16.02
C LEU A 211 1.53 -13.43 17.26
N ASN A 212 2.45 -12.49 17.13
CA ASN A 212 2.82 -11.57 18.18
C ASN A 212 1.67 -10.58 18.49
N GLY A 213 0.94 -10.12 17.47
CA GLY A 213 -0.22 -9.25 17.63
C GLY A 213 -1.33 -9.89 18.44
N GLU A 214 -1.61 -11.17 18.23
CA GLU A 214 -2.61 -11.91 19.00
C GLU A 214 -2.32 -11.93 20.50
N THR A 215 -1.04 -11.93 20.91
CA THR A 215 -0.68 -11.86 22.34
C THR A 215 -1.15 -10.55 22.96
N TYR A 216 -1.06 -9.45 22.26
CA TYR A 216 -1.53 -8.15 22.71
C TYR A 216 -3.05 -7.99 22.63
N ALA A 217 -3.71 -8.61 21.66
CA ALA A 217 -5.17 -8.65 21.61
C ALA A 217 -5.79 -9.35 22.84
N GLN A 218 -5.12 -10.37 23.38
CA GLN A 218 -5.51 -11.05 24.61
C GLN A 218 -5.33 -10.18 25.87
N ALA A 219 -4.77 -9.00 25.75
CA ALA A 219 -4.60 -8.05 26.85
C ALA A 219 -5.31 -6.72 26.61
N PHE A 220 -5.27 -6.21 25.37
CA PHE A 220 -5.84 -4.90 24.99
C PHE A 220 -7.19 -5.01 24.27
N ARG A 221 -7.69 -6.21 24.02
CA ARG A 221 -8.92 -6.52 23.30
C ARG A 221 -8.82 -6.28 21.79
N ASN A 222 -8.56 -5.04 21.36
CA ASN A 222 -8.46 -4.66 19.95
C ASN A 222 -7.11 -4.00 19.67
N ILE A 223 -6.33 -4.61 18.81
CA ILE A 223 -5.03 -4.10 18.38
C ILE A 223 -4.92 -4.12 16.87
N TYR A 224 -3.95 -3.41 16.34
CA TYR A 224 -3.53 -3.58 14.96
C TYR A 224 -2.02 -3.39 14.82
N THR A 225 -1.45 -4.08 13.84
CA THR A 225 -0.11 -3.82 13.34
C THR A 225 -0.21 -3.03 12.04
N PHE A 226 0.77 -2.22 11.75
CA PHE A 226 0.98 -1.59 10.47
C PHE A 226 2.48 -1.46 10.25
N GLY A 227 3.08 -2.42 9.56
CA GLY A 227 4.52 -2.50 9.43
C GLY A 227 4.96 -3.30 8.22
N PRO A 228 6.25 -3.23 7.89
CA PRO A 228 6.82 -3.99 6.78
C PRO A 228 6.79 -5.50 7.07
N THR A 229 6.55 -6.25 6.02
CA THR A 229 6.69 -7.72 5.98
C THR A 229 7.51 -8.11 4.76
N PHE A 230 8.12 -9.28 4.81
CA PHE A 230 9.12 -9.69 3.85
C PHE A 230 8.82 -11.09 3.32
N ARG A 231 8.98 -11.28 2.02
CA ARG A 231 8.80 -12.58 1.37
C ARG A 231 9.94 -12.83 0.39
N ALA A 232 10.64 -13.95 0.54
CA ALA A 232 11.78 -14.33 -0.30
C ALA A 232 11.37 -15.14 -1.54
N GLU A 233 10.09 -15.27 -1.82
CA GLU A 233 9.57 -16.00 -2.97
C GLU A 233 10.16 -15.48 -4.29
N ASN A 234 10.64 -16.40 -5.12
CA ASN A 234 11.14 -16.06 -6.45
C ASN A 234 9.98 -15.83 -7.44
N SER A 235 9.15 -14.83 -7.15
CA SER A 235 8.00 -14.46 -7.97
C SER A 235 8.22 -13.09 -8.63
N ASN A 236 8.08 -13.04 -9.94
CA ASN A 236 8.28 -11.82 -10.74
C ASN A 236 6.97 -11.37 -11.41
N THR A 237 5.90 -11.24 -10.66
CA THR A 237 4.62 -10.75 -11.15
C THR A 237 4.43 -9.27 -10.88
N THR A 238 3.36 -8.70 -11.41
CA THR A 238 2.96 -7.31 -11.15
C THR A 238 2.41 -7.07 -9.75
N ARG A 239 2.21 -8.12 -8.96
CA ARG A 239 1.58 -8.08 -7.62
C ARG A 239 2.50 -8.52 -6.49
N HIS A 240 3.74 -8.95 -6.77
CA HIS A 240 4.70 -9.42 -5.79
C HIS A 240 5.89 -8.48 -5.64
N ALA A 241 6.23 -8.20 -4.41
CA ALA A 241 7.47 -7.53 -4.00
C ALA A 241 8.01 -8.24 -2.75
N ALA A 242 9.32 -8.17 -2.56
CA ALA A 242 9.99 -8.83 -1.44
C ALA A 242 9.78 -8.09 -0.10
N GLU A 243 9.52 -6.80 -0.16
CA GLU A 243 9.19 -5.94 0.99
C GLU A 243 7.89 -5.22 0.71
N VAL A 244 6.89 -5.44 1.57
CA VAL A 244 5.56 -4.82 1.51
C VAL A 244 5.11 -4.45 2.91
N TRP A 245 4.06 -3.63 3.02
CA TRP A 245 3.47 -3.28 4.30
C TRP A 245 2.14 -4.01 4.49
N MET A 246 1.94 -4.52 5.70
CA MET A 246 0.69 -5.19 6.09
C MET A 246 0.01 -4.44 7.21
N ILE A 247 -1.32 -4.38 7.13
CA ILE A 247 -2.19 -3.92 8.21
C ILE A 247 -2.92 -5.14 8.75
N GLU A 248 -2.72 -5.45 10.03
CA GLU A 248 -3.18 -6.70 10.64
C GLU A 248 -3.86 -6.41 11.98
N PRO A 249 -5.19 -6.12 11.99
CA PRO A 249 -5.95 -6.02 13.22
C PRO A 249 -6.24 -7.40 13.82
N GLU A 250 -6.27 -7.47 15.15
CA GLU A 250 -6.69 -8.63 15.93
C GLU A 250 -7.65 -8.19 17.02
N CYS A 251 -8.79 -8.87 17.12
CA CYS A 251 -9.89 -8.53 18.02
C CYS A 251 -10.25 -9.72 18.89
N ALA A 252 -10.09 -9.58 20.21
CA ALA A 252 -10.60 -10.55 21.17
C ALA A 252 -12.12 -10.42 21.32
N PHE A 253 -12.77 -11.53 21.69
CA PHE A 253 -14.22 -11.66 21.81
C PHE A 253 -14.98 -11.43 20.50
N ALA A 254 -14.29 -11.53 19.37
CA ALA A 254 -14.83 -11.36 18.03
C ALA A 254 -14.82 -12.68 17.24
N ASP A 255 -15.86 -12.92 16.50
CA ASP A 255 -15.99 -14.06 15.58
C ASP A 255 -15.66 -13.65 14.12
N LEU A 256 -15.86 -14.59 13.20
CA LEU A 256 -15.59 -14.33 11.78
C LEU A 256 -16.47 -13.21 11.20
N GLN A 257 -17.74 -13.13 11.62
CA GLN A 257 -18.66 -12.10 11.16
C GLN A 257 -18.18 -10.71 11.60
N ASP A 258 -17.75 -10.58 12.85
CA ASP A 258 -17.18 -9.31 13.37
C ASP A 258 -15.96 -8.88 12.57
N ALA A 259 -15.09 -9.81 12.18
CA ALA A 259 -13.92 -9.52 11.35
C ALA A 259 -14.29 -9.02 9.95
N MET A 260 -15.29 -9.63 9.31
CA MET A 260 -15.81 -9.21 8.00
C MET A 260 -16.44 -7.82 8.06
N GLU A 261 -17.22 -7.52 9.08
CA GLU A 261 -17.82 -6.19 9.29
C GLU A 261 -16.75 -5.11 9.49
N LEU A 262 -15.70 -5.40 10.26
CA LEU A 262 -14.58 -4.48 10.45
C LEU A 262 -13.81 -4.24 9.14
N ALA A 263 -13.57 -5.30 8.37
CA ALA A 263 -12.88 -5.22 7.08
C ALA A 263 -13.65 -4.36 6.06
N GLU A 264 -14.96 -4.57 5.94
CA GLU A 264 -15.83 -3.77 5.07
C GLU A 264 -15.84 -2.30 5.51
N ALA A 265 -16.00 -2.04 6.80
CA ALA A 265 -16.00 -0.67 7.34
C ALA A 265 -14.67 0.05 7.11
N MET A 266 -13.53 -0.64 7.30
CA MET A 266 -12.21 -0.08 7.07
C MET A 266 -12.00 0.28 5.59
N LEU A 267 -12.30 -0.64 4.68
CA LEU A 267 -12.10 -0.41 3.25
C LEU A 267 -12.95 0.78 2.76
N LYS A 268 -14.21 0.83 3.14
CA LYS A 268 -15.09 1.96 2.81
C LYS A 268 -14.62 3.28 3.41
N TYR A 269 -14.12 3.26 4.64
CA TYR A 269 -13.57 4.45 5.30
C TYR A 269 -12.36 5.01 4.55
N VAL A 270 -11.42 4.15 4.16
CA VAL A 270 -10.22 4.55 3.43
C VAL A 270 -10.56 5.14 2.06
N ILE A 271 -11.45 4.50 1.32
CA ILE A 271 -11.91 5.02 0.01
C ILE A 271 -12.53 6.41 0.16
N ARG A 272 -13.44 6.57 1.11
CA ARG A 272 -14.10 7.86 1.37
C ARG A 272 -13.10 8.94 1.78
N TYR A 273 -12.19 8.60 2.67
CA TYR A 273 -11.16 9.53 3.14
C TYR A 273 -10.28 10.05 2.00
N VAL A 274 -9.86 9.17 1.09
CA VAL A 274 -9.05 9.56 -0.08
C VAL A 274 -9.87 10.42 -1.05
N PHE A 275 -11.13 10.11 -1.29
CA PHE A 275 -12.01 10.96 -2.12
C PHE A 275 -12.15 12.38 -1.56
N GLU A 276 -12.28 12.51 -0.26
CA GLU A 276 -12.45 13.81 0.41
C GLU A 276 -11.16 14.62 0.47
N ASN A 277 -10.01 13.97 0.59
CA ASN A 277 -8.74 14.64 0.86
C ASN A 277 -7.77 14.69 -0.32
N ALA A 278 -8.03 13.96 -1.40
CA ALA A 278 -7.21 13.94 -2.62
C ALA A 278 -8.06 13.94 -3.90
N PRO A 279 -9.07 14.84 -4.03
CA PRO A 279 -9.95 14.85 -5.20
C PRO A 279 -9.21 15.14 -6.50
N GLU A 280 -8.19 15.97 -6.49
CA GLU A 280 -7.39 16.33 -7.65
C GLU A 280 -6.61 15.10 -8.16
N GLU A 281 -5.96 14.37 -7.27
CA GLU A 281 -5.21 13.14 -7.59
C GLU A 281 -6.14 12.05 -8.09
N MET A 282 -7.28 11.85 -7.45
CA MET A 282 -8.26 10.84 -7.85
C MET A 282 -8.87 11.13 -9.23
N ASN A 283 -9.14 12.38 -9.55
CA ASN A 283 -9.56 12.80 -10.89
C ASN A 283 -8.48 12.54 -11.94
N PHE A 284 -7.21 12.77 -11.58
CA PHE A 284 -6.08 12.47 -12.45
C PHE A 284 -6.00 10.96 -12.76
N PHE A 285 -6.09 10.10 -11.76
CA PHE A 285 -6.08 8.66 -11.97
C PHE A 285 -7.24 8.19 -12.86
N ASN A 286 -8.44 8.70 -12.61
CA ASN A 286 -9.62 8.35 -13.43
C ASN A 286 -9.47 8.79 -14.89
N SER A 287 -8.80 9.91 -15.15
CA SER A 287 -8.64 10.47 -16.49
C SER A 287 -7.49 9.85 -17.27
N PHE A 288 -6.40 9.53 -16.61
CA PHE A 288 -5.12 9.21 -17.28
C PHE A 288 -4.56 7.81 -16.97
N ILE A 289 -5.00 7.17 -15.91
CA ILE A 289 -4.49 5.85 -15.49
C ILE A 289 -5.52 4.76 -15.72
N ASP A 290 -6.73 4.93 -15.16
CA ASP A 290 -7.78 3.90 -15.18
C ASP A 290 -9.15 4.56 -15.33
N LYS A 291 -9.62 4.63 -16.56
CA LYS A 291 -10.97 5.19 -16.86
C LYS A 291 -12.04 4.32 -16.20
N GLY A 292 -12.94 4.96 -15.45
CA GLY A 292 -13.99 4.29 -14.68
C GLY A 292 -13.58 3.95 -13.24
N LEU A 293 -12.38 4.33 -12.80
CA LEU A 293 -11.91 4.13 -11.43
C LEU A 293 -12.86 4.72 -10.39
N LEU A 294 -13.27 5.96 -10.56
CA LEU A 294 -14.17 6.64 -9.62
C LEU A 294 -15.53 5.96 -9.53
N ASP A 295 -16.11 5.55 -10.67
CA ASP A 295 -17.38 4.84 -10.69
C ASP A 295 -17.30 3.50 -9.97
N ARG A 296 -16.21 2.75 -10.19
CA ARG A 296 -15.97 1.47 -9.52
C ARG A 296 -15.81 1.63 -8.01
N LEU A 297 -15.03 2.62 -7.57
CA LEU A 297 -14.83 2.87 -6.13
C LEU A 297 -16.11 3.41 -5.47
N ASN A 298 -16.88 4.26 -6.13
CA ASN A 298 -18.18 4.71 -5.65
C ASN A 298 -19.16 3.55 -5.53
N HIS A 299 -19.14 2.61 -6.48
CA HIS A 299 -19.98 1.42 -6.41
C HIS A 299 -19.63 0.58 -5.16
N VAL A 300 -18.35 0.41 -4.84
CA VAL A 300 -17.90 -0.27 -3.62
C VAL A 300 -18.41 0.44 -2.37
N LEU A 301 -18.29 1.78 -2.32
CA LEU A 301 -18.78 2.58 -1.18
C LEU A 301 -20.28 2.40 -0.93
N ASN A 302 -21.07 2.26 -1.99
CA ASN A 302 -22.53 2.21 -1.92
C ASN A 302 -23.10 0.79 -1.96
N SER A 303 -22.24 -0.24 -2.03
CA SER A 303 -22.65 -1.64 -2.04
C SER A 303 -22.52 -2.25 -0.66
N GLU A 304 -23.46 -3.09 -0.30
CA GLU A 304 -23.29 -4.07 0.76
C GLU A 304 -22.48 -5.25 0.20
N PHE A 305 -21.43 -5.68 0.89
CA PHE A 305 -20.58 -6.77 0.39
C PHE A 305 -21.35 -8.10 0.42
N ALA A 306 -21.22 -8.88 -0.63
CA ALA A 306 -21.82 -10.20 -0.71
C ALA A 306 -21.04 -11.21 0.16
N HIS A 307 -21.73 -12.27 0.59
CA HIS A 307 -21.16 -13.37 1.35
C HIS A 307 -21.46 -14.67 0.65
N VAL A 308 -20.44 -15.52 0.50
CA VAL A 308 -20.57 -16.86 -0.10
C VAL A 308 -19.54 -17.79 0.56
N THR A 309 -19.92 -19.05 0.78
CA THR A 309 -18.94 -20.04 1.23
C THR A 309 -18.04 -20.48 0.07
N TYR A 310 -16.85 -20.97 0.38
CA TYR A 310 -15.96 -21.55 -0.62
C TYR A 310 -16.63 -22.69 -1.40
N THR A 311 -17.37 -23.55 -0.73
CA THR A 311 -18.09 -24.67 -1.36
C THR A 311 -19.11 -24.15 -2.37
N GLU A 312 -19.93 -23.17 -2.00
CA GLU A 312 -20.91 -22.54 -2.92
C GLU A 312 -20.20 -21.81 -4.08
N ALA A 313 -19.10 -21.11 -3.79
CA ALA A 313 -18.30 -20.43 -4.82
C ALA A 313 -17.74 -21.42 -5.84
N VAL A 314 -17.19 -22.55 -5.37
CA VAL A 314 -16.69 -23.62 -6.25
C VAL A 314 -17.80 -24.19 -7.12
N GLU A 315 -19.00 -24.44 -6.60
CA GLU A 315 -20.15 -24.90 -7.39
C GLU A 315 -20.53 -23.94 -8.50
N ILE A 316 -20.49 -22.62 -8.23
CA ILE A 316 -20.74 -21.58 -9.23
C ILE A 316 -19.65 -21.60 -10.31
N LEU A 317 -18.38 -21.68 -9.90
CA LEU A 317 -17.22 -21.62 -10.79
C LEU A 317 -17.11 -22.89 -11.64
N GLU A 318 -17.37 -24.07 -11.09
CA GLU A 318 -17.37 -25.34 -11.83
C GLU A 318 -18.36 -25.34 -13.00
N LYS A 319 -19.53 -24.77 -12.80
CA LYS A 319 -20.53 -24.60 -13.88
C LYS A 319 -20.07 -23.69 -15.03
N ASN A 320 -19.00 -22.94 -14.82
CA ASN A 320 -18.40 -22.01 -15.77
C ASN A 320 -16.93 -22.36 -16.08
N ASN A 321 -16.50 -23.57 -15.84
CA ASN A 321 -15.11 -24.00 -15.96
C ASN A 321 -14.55 -23.89 -17.38
N ASP A 322 -15.41 -23.86 -18.39
CA ASP A 322 -15.02 -23.61 -19.80
C ASP A 322 -14.42 -22.20 -20.02
N LYS A 323 -14.70 -21.26 -19.13
CA LYS A 323 -14.24 -19.86 -19.19
C LYS A 323 -12.87 -19.62 -18.55
N PHE A 324 -12.34 -20.61 -17.82
CA PHE A 324 -11.11 -20.46 -17.04
C PHE A 324 -9.94 -21.25 -17.64
N ASP A 325 -8.76 -20.65 -17.58
CA ASP A 325 -7.51 -21.32 -17.92
C ASP A 325 -7.18 -22.38 -16.87
N TYR A 326 -7.30 -22.04 -15.59
CA TYR A 326 -7.16 -22.96 -14.47
C TYR A 326 -8.52 -23.53 -14.06
N LYS A 327 -8.67 -24.86 -14.16
CA LYS A 327 -9.96 -25.51 -13.84
C LYS A 327 -10.19 -25.56 -12.34
N VAL A 328 -11.39 -25.18 -11.92
CA VAL A 328 -11.79 -25.18 -10.51
C VAL A 328 -12.30 -26.56 -10.12
N PHE A 329 -11.91 -27.00 -8.96
CA PHE A 329 -12.43 -28.18 -8.26
C PHE A 329 -12.37 -27.94 -6.76
N TRP A 330 -13.19 -28.64 -5.99
CA TRP A 330 -13.17 -28.45 -4.54
C TRP A 330 -11.84 -28.88 -3.94
N GLY A 331 -11.22 -27.99 -3.16
CA GLY A 331 -9.89 -28.15 -2.57
C GLY A 331 -8.78 -27.41 -3.32
N CYS A 332 -9.05 -26.82 -4.50
CA CYS A 332 -8.07 -25.99 -5.21
C CYS A 332 -7.96 -24.58 -4.62
N ASP A 333 -6.79 -23.98 -4.77
CA ASP A 333 -6.61 -22.56 -4.56
C ASP A 333 -7.32 -21.78 -5.67
N LEU A 334 -8.17 -20.81 -5.30
CA LEU A 334 -8.78 -19.91 -6.27
C LEU A 334 -7.72 -18.97 -6.86
N GLN A 335 -7.74 -18.87 -8.18
CA GLN A 335 -6.85 -17.95 -8.91
C GLN A 335 -7.54 -16.60 -9.11
N THR A 336 -6.76 -15.58 -9.45
CA THR A 336 -7.29 -14.23 -9.70
C THR A 336 -8.43 -14.21 -10.71
N GLU A 337 -8.39 -15.06 -11.75
CA GLU A 337 -9.47 -15.16 -12.75
C GLU A 337 -10.80 -15.62 -12.12
N HIS A 338 -10.74 -16.54 -11.15
CA HIS A 338 -11.92 -17.04 -10.41
C HIS A 338 -12.48 -15.97 -9.48
N GLU A 339 -11.63 -15.29 -8.74
CA GLU A 339 -12.00 -14.23 -7.81
C GLU A 339 -12.65 -13.04 -8.55
N ARG A 340 -12.07 -12.64 -9.67
CA ARG A 340 -12.63 -11.58 -10.51
C ARG A 340 -13.94 -12.01 -11.15
N TYR A 341 -14.10 -13.26 -11.56
CA TYR A 341 -15.36 -13.76 -12.08
C TYR A 341 -16.48 -13.66 -11.03
N LEU A 342 -16.20 -14.03 -9.79
CA LEU A 342 -17.17 -13.89 -8.69
C LEU A 342 -17.57 -12.44 -8.46
N THR A 343 -16.61 -11.51 -8.41
CA THR A 343 -16.88 -10.10 -8.11
C THR A 343 -17.44 -9.31 -9.29
N GLU A 344 -17.04 -9.63 -10.52
CA GLU A 344 -17.37 -8.84 -11.70
C GLU A 344 -18.55 -9.41 -12.50
N GLN A 345 -18.73 -10.73 -12.51
CA GLN A 345 -19.76 -11.39 -13.33
C GLN A 345 -20.93 -11.91 -12.48
N VAL A 346 -20.66 -12.50 -11.32
CA VAL A 346 -21.69 -13.16 -10.50
C VAL A 346 -22.37 -12.15 -9.57
N TYR A 347 -21.60 -11.58 -8.62
CA TYR A 347 -22.14 -10.70 -7.58
C TYR A 347 -22.14 -9.22 -7.96
N LYS A 348 -21.27 -8.83 -8.89
CA LYS A 348 -21.08 -7.44 -9.36
C LYS A 348 -20.82 -6.43 -8.24
N ARG A 349 -20.10 -6.86 -7.22
CA ARG A 349 -19.73 -6.10 -6.02
C ARG A 349 -18.67 -6.88 -5.24
N PRO A 350 -18.06 -6.28 -4.20
CA PRO A 350 -17.15 -7.03 -3.33
C PRO A 350 -17.82 -8.23 -2.68
N VAL A 351 -17.04 -9.30 -2.49
CA VAL A 351 -17.53 -10.60 -1.99
C VAL A 351 -16.60 -11.09 -0.90
N PHE A 352 -17.15 -11.49 0.24
CA PHE A 352 -16.47 -12.33 1.20
C PHE A 352 -16.70 -13.79 0.83
N VAL A 353 -15.60 -14.52 0.63
CA VAL A 353 -15.61 -15.99 0.52
C VAL A 353 -15.13 -16.56 1.84
N THR A 354 -15.90 -17.47 2.41
CA THR A 354 -15.65 -18.04 3.75
C THR A 354 -15.55 -19.55 3.74
N ASP A 355 -15.08 -20.12 4.86
CA ASP A 355 -15.15 -21.56 5.12
C ASP A 355 -14.41 -22.40 4.07
N TYR A 356 -13.13 -22.09 3.93
CA TYR A 356 -12.22 -22.77 3.02
C TYR A 356 -11.80 -24.15 3.52
N PRO A 357 -11.40 -25.07 2.63
CA PRO A 357 -10.76 -26.31 3.01
C PRO A 357 -9.55 -26.08 3.91
N LYS A 358 -9.41 -26.85 4.99
CA LYS A 358 -8.29 -26.68 5.94
C LYS A 358 -6.91 -26.91 5.30
N GLU A 359 -6.84 -27.74 4.26
CA GLU A 359 -5.60 -28.11 3.59
C GLU A 359 -4.94 -26.95 2.85
N ILE A 360 -5.71 -25.95 2.45
CA ILE A 360 -5.21 -24.77 1.70
C ILE A 360 -5.13 -23.50 2.56
N LYS A 361 -5.32 -23.61 3.87
CA LYS A 361 -5.27 -22.47 4.81
C LYS A 361 -4.31 -22.75 5.98
N ALA A 362 -3.90 -21.68 6.65
CA ALA A 362 -2.90 -21.72 7.70
C ALA A 362 -3.38 -22.47 8.97
N PHE A 363 -2.42 -22.96 9.74
CA PHE A 363 -2.63 -23.84 10.91
C PHE A 363 -3.44 -23.20 12.04
N TYR A 364 -3.40 -21.89 12.17
CA TYR A 364 -4.02 -21.13 13.27
C TYR A 364 -5.51 -20.84 13.06
N MET A 365 -6.06 -21.17 11.91
CA MET A 365 -7.46 -20.89 11.59
C MET A 365 -8.39 -21.88 12.30
N LYS A 366 -9.50 -21.35 12.84
CA LYS A 366 -10.47 -22.16 13.59
C LYS A 366 -11.09 -23.25 12.73
N LEU A 367 -10.96 -24.50 13.19
CA LEU A 367 -11.60 -25.64 12.55
C LEU A 367 -13.12 -25.58 12.76
N ASN A 368 -13.88 -25.69 11.68
CA ASN A 368 -15.33 -25.77 11.72
C ASN A 368 -15.80 -27.15 12.23
N GLU A 369 -17.08 -27.27 12.62
CA GLU A 369 -17.65 -28.47 13.14
C GLU A 369 -17.64 -29.68 12.16
N ASP A 370 -17.57 -29.39 10.85
CA ASP A 370 -17.46 -30.40 9.80
C ASP A 370 -16.09 -31.13 9.78
N GLY A 371 -15.10 -30.62 10.50
CA GLY A 371 -13.75 -31.16 10.55
C GLY A 371 -12.94 -31.03 9.23
N LYS A 372 -13.50 -30.39 8.21
CA LYS A 372 -12.92 -30.26 6.85
C LYS A 372 -12.60 -28.84 6.46
N THR A 373 -13.39 -27.88 6.93
CA THR A 373 -13.24 -26.48 6.61
C THR A 373 -12.80 -25.66 7.83
N VAL A 374 -12.28 -24.48 7.58
CA VAL A 374 -11.86 -23.52 8.60
C VAL A 374 -12.60 -22.21 8.43
N ALA A 375 -12.79 -21.48 9.53
CA ALA A 375 -13.45 -20.18 9.56
C ALA A 375 -12.52 -19.07 9.00
N ALA A 376 -12.10 -19.26 7.76
CA ALA A 376 -11.34 -18.30 6.97
C ALA A 376 -12.26 -17.34 6.24
N MET A 377 -11.76 -16.17 5.90
CA MET A 377 -12.42 -15.24 4.97
C MET A 377 -11.40 -14.59 4.06
N ASP A 378 -11.74 -14.46 2.80
CA ASP A 378 -11.05 -13.59 1.85
C ASP A 378 -12.03 -12.55 1.34
N CYS A 379 -11.66 -11.27 1.37
CA CYS A 379 -12.42 -10.19 0.76
C CYS A 379 -11.92 -9.98 -0.66
N LEU A 380 -12.79 -10.24 -1.62
CA LEU A 380 -12.53 -10.07 -3.03
C LEU A 380 -13.18 -8.78 -3.53
N VAL A 381 -12.43 -7.99 -4.31
CA VAL A 381 -12.93 -6.76 -4.91
C VAL A 381 -12.80 -6.79 -6.43
N PRO A 382 -13.73 -6.11 -7.16
CA PRO A 382 -13.64 -6.02 -8.61
C PRO A 382 -12.31 -5.40 -9.07
N GLY A 383 -11.69 -5.98 -10.08
CA GLY A 383 -10.45 -5.49 -10.68
C GLY A 383 -9.14 -6.02 -10.06
N ILE A 384 -9.17 -6.41 -8.79
CA ILE A 384 -7.99 -6.92 -8.06
C ILE A 384 -8.12 -8.40 -7.70
N GLY A 385 -9.30 -8.86 -7.26
CA GLY A 385 -9.47 -10.12 -6.56
C GLY A 385 -9.27 -9.94 -5.08
N GLU A 386 -8.55 -10.86 -4.42
CA GLU A 386 -8.28 -10.77 -2.98
C GLU A 386 -7.52 -9.49 -2.61
N ILE A 387 -8.07 -8.73 -1.68
CA ILE A 387 -7.45 -7.55 -1.07
C ILE A 387 -7.23 -7.72 0.43
N ILE A 388 -8.07 -8.50 1.10
CA ILE A 388 -7.99 -8.81 2.53
C ILE A 388 -8.15 -10.32 2.70
N GLY A 389 -7.29 -10.92 3.52
CA GLY A 389 -7.42 -12.30 3.98
C GLY A 389 -7.40 -12.36 5.50
N GLY A 390 -8.23 -13.22 6.08
CA GLY A 390 -8.31 -13.33 7.52
C GLY A 390 -9.01 -14.59 7.99
N SER A 391 -9.22 -14.67 9.30
CA SER A 391 -9.96 -15.79 9.91
C SER A 391 -10.36 -15.49 11.35
N GLN A 392 -11.31 -16.28 11.83
CA GLN A 392 -11.38 -16.55 13.26
C GLN A 392 -10.22 -17.50 13.62
N ARG A 393 -9.55 -17.26 14.75
CA ARG A 393 -8.39 -18.02 15.18
C ARG A 393 -8.83 -19.22 16.00
N GLU A 394 -8.08 -20.32 15.91
CA GLU A 394 -8.34 -21.48 16.76
C GLU A 394 -8.05 -21.14 18.23
N ASP A 395 -9.06 -21.23 19.07
CA ASP A 395 -9.02 -20.89 20.49
C ASP A 395 -8.97 -22.12 21.41
N ASP A 396 -9.06 -23.32 20.83
CA ASP A 396 -8.92 -24.58 21.54
C ASP A 396 -7.47 -25.09 21.47
N TYR A 397 -6.86 -25.34 22.65
CA TYR A 397 -5.48 -25.78 22.76
C TYR A 397 -5.21 -27.11 22.03
N ASP A 398 -6.08 -28.11 22.26
CA ASP A 398 -5.85 -29.46 21.72
C ASP A 398 -6.02 -29.48 20.20
N LYS A 399 -7.00 -28.74 19.68
CA LYS A 399 -7.21 -28.62 18.23
C LYS A 399 -6.05 -27.91 17.55
N LEU A 400 -5.58 -26.80 18.13
CA LEU A 400 -4.42 -26.07 17.60
C LEU A 400 -3.16 -26.95 17.62
N ARG A 401 -2.91 -27.63 18.73
CA ARG A 401 -1.77 -28.53 18.87
C ARG A 401 -1.82 -29.67 17.86
N THR A 402 -2.99 -30.30 17.70
CA THR A 402 -3.21 -31.37 16.71
C THR A 402 -2.90 -30.88 15.30
N ARG A 403 -3.36 -29.68 14.96
CA ARG A 403 -3.13 -29.11 13.64
C ARG A 403 -1.64 -28.82 13.39
N MET A 404 -0.92 -28.35 14.40
CA MET A 404 0.53 -28.16 14.33
C MET A 404 1.27 -29.48 14.11
N ASP A 405 0.87 -30.53 14.82
CA ASP A 405 1.44 -31.87 14.67
C ASP A 405 1.17 -32.45 13.27
N GLU A 406 -0.05 -32.28 12.72
CA GLU A 406 -0.38 -32.68 11.34
C GLU A 406 0.52 -32.02 10.29
N LEU A 407 0.94 -30.78 10.51
CA LEU A 407 1.79 -30.02 9.61
C LEU A 407 3.29 -30.17 9.91
N GLY A 408 3.67 -30.93 10.93
CA GLY A 408 5.06 -31.14 11.31
C GLY A 408 5.75 -29.91 11.90
N LEU A 409 4.97 -28.97 12.44
CA LEU A 409 5.50 -27.78 13.12
C LEU A 409 6.08 -28.20 14.49
N LYS A 410 7.18 -27.56 14.88
CA LYS A 410 7.81 -27.79 16.18
C LYS A 410 7.10 -26.96 17.25
N PRO A 411 6.41 -27.57 18.21
CA PRO A 411 5.65 -26.82 19.22
C PRO A 411 6.48 -25.85 20.03
N GLU A 412 7.74 -26.19 20.30
CA GLU A 412 8.68 -25.34 21.04
C GLU A 412 8.95 -23.97 20.40
N ASP A 413 8.75 -23.85 19.07
CA ASP A 413 8.88 -22.58 18.37
C ASP A 413 7.63 -21.69 18.54
N TYR A 414 6.53 -22.28 19.06
CA TYR A 414 5.21 -21.66 19.21
C TYR A 414 4.67 -21.73 20.65
N ASP A 415 5.50 -22.01 21.65
CA ASP A 415 5.08 -22.13 23.06
C ASP A 415 4.32 -20.88 23.52
N PHE A 416 4.81 -19.69 23.17
CA PHE A 416 4.15 -18.42 23.50
C PHE A 416 2.73 -18.33 22.92
N TYR A 417 2.53 -18.87 21.72
CA TYR A 417 1.25 -18.86 21.00
C TYR A 417 0.26 -19.88 21.59
N LEU A 418 0.76 -21.06 21.96
CA LEU A 418 -0.01 -22.09 22.66
C LEU A 418 -0.44 -21.64 24.07
N ASP A 419 0.40 -20.86 24.76
CA ASP A 419 0.09 -20.29 26.08
C ASP A 419 -1.15 -19.41 26.07
N LEU A 420 -1.44 -18.73 24.97
CA LEU A 420 -2.68 -17.95 24.82
C LEU A 420 -3.94 -18.84 24.94
N ARG A 421 -3.84 -20.12 24.68
CA ARG A 421 -4.94 -21.08 24.79
C ARG A 421 -5.04 -21.71 26.16
N LYS A 422 -3.96 -21.64 26.97
CA LYS A 422 -3.94 -22.11 28.36
C LYS A 422 -4.42 -21.05 29.35
N TYR A 423 -4.11 -19.79 29.10
CA TYR A 423 -4.27 -18.71 30.06
C TYR A 423 -5.37 -17.73 29.61
N GLY A 424 -6.63 -18.13 29.81
CA GLY A 424 -7.77 -17.28 29.52
C GLY A 424 -8.10 -17.16 28.03
N SER A 425 -8.07 -18.27 27.32
CA SER A 425 -8.43 -18.34 25.91
C SER A 425 -9.82 -17.79 25.65
N THR A 426 -9.97 -17.02 24.58
CA THR A 426 -11.25 -16.54 24.09
C THR A 426 -11.31 -16.60 22.57
N ARG A 427 -12.53 -16.66 22.03
CA ARG A 427 -12.70 -16.47 20.58
C ARG A 427 -12.07 -15.13 20.18
N HIS A 428 -11.35 -15.12 19.09
CA HIS A 428 -10.73 -13.92 18.52
C HIS A 428 -10.54 -14.10 17.04
N SER A 429 -10.51 -12.99 16.33
CA SER A 429 -10.43 -12.95 14.89
C SER A 429 -9.60 -11.78 14.42
N GLY A 430 -9.09 -11.87 13.22
CA GLY A 430 -8.31 -10.81 12.60
C GLY A 430 -8.16 -11.02 11.10
N PHE A 431 -7.53 -10.07 10.46
CA PHE A 431 -7.26 -10.13 9.03
C PHE A 431 -6.00 -9.36 8.67
N GLY A 432 -5.52 -9.56 7.45
CA GLY A 432 -4.44 -8.79 6.85
C GLY A 432 -4.89 -8.06 5.60
N LEU A 433 -4.61 -6.77 5.52
CA LEU A 433 -4.71 -5.96 4.30
C LEU A 433 -3.30 -5.71 3.78
N GLY A 434 -3.03 -6.13 2.55
CA GLY A 434 -1.84 -5.71 1.82
C GLY A 434 -1.93 -4.23 1.45
N PHE A 435 -1.07 -3.41 2.05
CA PHE A 435 -1.15 -1.96 1.87
C PHE A 435 -0.94 -1.54 0.42
N GLU A 436 0.02 -2.14 -0.27
CA GLU A 436 0.30 -1.86 -1.67
C GLU A 436 -0.85 -2.27 -2.59
N ARG A 437 -1.51 -3.40 -2.33
CA ARG A 437 -2.71 -3.78 -3.07
C ARG A 437 -3.85 -2.77 -2.89
N CYS A 438 -4.01 -2.26 -1.67
CA CYS A 438 -4.98 -1.20 -1.39
C CYS A 438 -4.65 0.09 -2.17
N VAL A 439 -3.39 0.51 -2.19
CA VAL A 439 -2.97 1.69 -2.97
C VAL A 439 -3.15 1.47 -4.47
N MET A 440 -2.79 0.29 -5.00
CA MET A 440 -3.08 -0.07 -6.40
C MET A 440 -4.57 0.01 -6.71
N TYR A 441 -5.40 -0.50 -5.83
CA TYR A 441 -6.86 -0.48 -5.98
C TYR A 441 -7.42 0.94 -6.02
N LEU A 442 -6.94 1.82 -5.14
CA LEU A 442 -7.37 3.22 -5.07
C LEU A 442 -6.87 4.10 -6.20
N THR A 443 -5.73 3.77 -6.78
CA THR A 443 -5.07 4.58 -7.82
C THR A 443 -5.29 4.07 -9.25
N GLY A 444 -5.68 2.81 -9.38
CA GLY A 444 -5.74 2.13 -10.68
C GLY A 444 -4.36 1.71 -11.23
N MET A 445 -3.29 1.87 -10.46
CA MET A 445 -1.96 1.45 -10.89
C MET A 445 -1.88 -0.06 -11.03
N GLY A 446 -1.37 -0.54 -12.16
CA GLY A 446 -1.37 -1.95 -12.52
C GLY A 446 -0.16 -2.75 -12.04
N ASN A 447 0.83 -2.12 -11.41
CA ASN A 447 2.06 -2.78 -10.97
C ASN A 447 2.47 -2.31 -9.58
N ILE A 448 2.72 -3.26 -8.69
CA ILE A 448 3.10 -3.00 -7.29
C ILE A 448 4.38 -2.13 -7.19
N ARG A 449 5.30 -2.26 -8.16
CA ARG A 449 6.52 -1.44 -8.22
C ARG A 449 6.25 0.06 -8.35
N ASP A 450 5.06 0.42 -8.80
CA ASP A 450 4.68 1.80 -9.05
C ASP A 450 3.92 2.44 -7.87
N VAL A 451 3.68 1.68 -6.81
CA VAL A 451 3.06 2.18 -5.57
C VAL A 451 4.00 2.08 -4.35
N ILE A 452 5.22 1.63 -4.58
CA ILE A 452 6.30 1.58 -3.57
C ILE A 452 7.38 2.59 -3.99
N PRO A 453 7.81 3.49 -3.10
CA PRO A 453 8.85 4.47 -3.42
C PRO A 453 10.12 3.85 -4.00
N PHE A 454 10.68 2.86 -3.32
CA PHE A 454 11.88 2.11 -3.70
C PHE A 454 11.58 0.61 -3.63
N PRO A 455 11.03 0.00 -4.69
CA PRO A 455 10.55 -1.38 -4.64
C PRO A 455 11.72 -2.38 -4.52
N ARG A 456 11.54 -3.37 -3.65
CA ARG A 456 12.43 -4.52 -3.50
C ARG A 456 11.78 -5.71 -4.19
N THR A 457 12.40 -6.20 -5.25
CA THR A 457 11.89 -7.32 -6.05
C THR A 457 13.02 -8.26 -6.45
N VAL A 458 12.70 -9.41 -7.00
CA VAL A 458 13.70 -10.36 -7.50
C VAL A 458 14.72 -9.64 -8.39
N LYS A 459 16.02 -9.78 -8.07
CA LYS A 459 17.16 -9.16 -8.75
C LYS A 459 17.14 -7.61 -8.77
N ASN A 460 16.38 -6.98 -7.89
CA ASN A 460 16.34 -5.53 -7.78
C ASN A 460 16.34 -5.06 -6.31
N CYS A 461 17.42 -4.40 -5.93
CA CYS A 461 17.59 -3.74 -4.63
C CYS A 461 18.28 -2.38 -4.81
N ASP A 462 18.04 -1.72 -5.93
CA ASP A 462 18.66 -0.44 -6.26
C ASP A 462 18.01 0.72 -5.50
N LEU A 463 18.89 1.60 -4.90
CA LEU A 463 18.61 2.80 -4.09
C LEU A 463 17.97 2.54 -2.73
#